data_b06697f7cd8e1323f616042ffa3e2ee9
#
_entry.id   b06697f7cd8e1323f616042ffa3e2ee9
#
_cell.length_a   1.000
_cell.length_b   1.000
_cell.length_c   1.000
_cell.angle_alpha   90.00
_cell.angle_beta   90.00
_cell.angle_gamma   90.00
#
_symmetry.space_group_name_H-M   'P 1'
#
loop_
_entity.id
_entity.type
_entity.pdbx_description
1 polymer ?
#
loop_
_entity_poly.entity_id
_entity_poly.type
_entity_poly.pdbx_seq_one_letter_code
_entity_poly.pdbx_strand_id
1 'polypeptide(L)'
;MRLTRRAALILGALAPLPLRAETREKLLLVLPPEDVAPHDPGPGAYDRPERLAAVRRALARSEFVTAARAETPKASLHALLAVHDSTYIERLRAASPSESVMRLGPDVVMSRGTFDAALHAAGGAVLAADAVMQGRARSAFVATRPPGHHALPDEAMGFCFFNNAAIAARHALALDAERVAILDFDAHHGNGVQRIFWSEKRVLYASTHQMPLFPGTGAISEQGEHGNIVNAPLAKGDGGEVFAAAWRERIFPALEAFAPDLLILCAGFDGHRHDSLAGLRLEGQDFRALTLRLRDFAEKRCNGRIVSLLEGGYRPEDLEACVPAHVGALADA
;
A
#
# COMPACT_ATOMS: atom_id res chain seq x y z
N MET A 1 -13.95 -78.13 -19.29
CA MET A 1 -12.67 -77.58 -19.58
C MET A 1 -12.69 -76.05 -19.23
N ARG A 2 -12.17 -75.68 -18.11
CA ARG A 2 -12.21 -74.28 -17.59
C ARG A 2 -10.88 -73.59 -17.90
N LEU A 3 -10.91 -72.46 -18.56
CA LEU A 3 -9.76 -71.60 -18.73
C LEU A 3 -10.13 -70.20 -18.23
N THR A 4 -9.59 -69.86 -17.07
CA THR A 4 -9.61 -68.51 -16.50
C THR A 4 -8.32 -67.80 -16.88
N ARG A 5 -8.43 -66.69 -17.63
CA ARG A 5 -7.31 -65.72 -17.80
C ARG A 5 -7.54 -64.51 -16.92
N ARG A 6 -6.75 -64.36 -15.88
CA ARG A 6 -6.59 -63.15 -15.12
C ARG A 6 -5.66 -62.23 -15.90
N ALA A 7 -6.16 -61.10 -16.39
CA ALA A 7 -5.34 -60.00 -16.86
C ALA A 7 -4.99 -59.10 -15.65
N ALA A 8 -3.71 -59.04 -15.30
CA ALA A 8 -3.19 -58.11 -14.32
C ALA A 8 -3.02 -56.75 -14.99
N LEU A 9 -3.81 -55.77 -14.58
CA LEU A 9 -3.57 -54.36 -14.91
C LEU A 9 -2.42 -53.84 -14.02
N ILE A 10 -1.28 -53.57 -14.65
CA ILE A 10 -0.18 -52.81 -14.01
C ILE A 10 -0.57 -51.36 -14.09
N LEU A 11 -1.09 -50.80 -13.00
CA LEU A 11 -1.16 -49.33 -12.81
C LEU A 11 0.28 -48.84 -12.56
N GLY A 12 0.88 -48.28 -13.59
CA GLY A 12 2.09 -47.48 -13.42
C GLY A 12 1.77 -46.20 -12.63
N ALA A 13 2.21 -46.17 -11.38
CA ALA A 13 2.19 -44.91 -10.59
C ALA A 13 3.12 -43.90 -11.27
N LEU A 14 2.54 -42.93 -11.95
CA LEU A 14 3.25 -41.72 -12.35
C LEU A 14 3.65 -40.99 -11.04
N ALA A 15 4.95 -41.04 -10.72
CA ALA A 15 5.52 -40.21 -9.67
C ALA A 15 5.23 -38.73 -10.03
N PRO A 16 4.74 -37.92 -9.07
CA PRO A 16 4.56 -36.51 -9.33
C PRO A 16 5.92 -35.91 -9.67
N LEU A 17 6.02 -35.31 -10.86
CA LEU A 17 7.16 -34.48 -11.22
C LEU A 17 7.32 -33.42 -10.12
N PRO A 18 8.54 -33.20 -9.61
CA PRO A 18 8.75 -32.14 -8.64
C PRO A 18 8.33 -30.82 -9.31
N LEU A 19 7.32 -30.16 -8.74
CA LEU A 19 7.02 -28.78 -9.08
C LEU A 19 8.36 -28.03 -8.92
N ARG A 20 8.90 -27.53 -10.04
CA ARG A 20 10.04 -26.62 -10.03
C ARG A 20 9.63 -25.50 -9.10
N ALA A 21 10.33 -25.35 -7.99
CA ALA A 21 10.14 -24.21 -7.11
C ALA A 21 10.36 -22.95 -7.96
N GLU A 22 9.29 -22.26 -8.31
CA GLU A 22 9.42 -20.94 -8.92
C GLU A 22 10.26 -20.11 -7.97
N THR A 23 11.35 -19.55 -8.48
CA THR A 23 12.24 -18.71 -7.67
C THR A 23 11.41 -17.50 -7.20
N ARG A 24 11.19 -17.43 -5.89
CA ARG A 24 10.47 -16.32 -5.27
C ARG A 24 11.23 -15.02 -5.50
N GLU A 25 10.60 -14.07 -6.17
CA GLU A 25 11.21 -12.75 -6.38
C GLU A 25 11.41 -12.03 -5.04
N LYS A 26 12.56 -11.36 -4.89
CA LYS A 26 12.83 -10.57 -3.68
C LYS A 26 11.94 -9.35 -3.62
N LEU A 27 11.85 -8.62 -4.74
CA LEU A 27 11.06 -7.40 -4.89
C LEU A 27 10.29 -7.42 -6.21
N LEU A 28 9.00 -7.08 -6.15
CA LEU A 28 8.15 -6.80 -7.31
C LEU A 28 7.82 -5.30 -7.36
N LEU A 29 8.21 -4.64 -8.45
CA LEU A 29 7.81 -3.26 -8.72
C LEU A 29 6.54 -3.26 -9.57
N VAL A 30 5.49 -2.63 -9.07
CA VAL A 30 4.17 -2.56 -9.70
C VAL A 30 3.88 -1.11 -10.09
N LEU A 31 3.78 -0.85 -11.38
CA LEU A 31 3.58 0.50 -11.94
C LEU A 31 2.40 0.50 -12.92
N PRO A 32 1.69 1.62 -13.08
CA PRO A 32 0.66 1.70 -14.12
C PRO A 32 1.30 1.64 -15.51
N PRO A 33 0.60 1.11 -16.52
CA PRO A 33 1.01 1.23 -17.92
C PRO A 33 1.28 2.69 -18.32
N GLU A 34 2.14 2.92 -19.30
CA GLU A 34 2.53 4.28 -19.72
C GLU A 34 1.40 5.02 -20.46
N ASP A 35 0.50 4.28 -21.09
CA ASP A 35 -0.64 4.80 -21.84
C ASP A 35 -1.89 5.09 -20.98
N VAL A 36 -1.85 4.79 -19.68
CA VAL A 36 -2.93 5.17 -18.77
C VAL A 36 -3.00 6.69 -18.67
N ALA A 37 -4.17 7.24 -19.00
CA ALA A 37 -4.41 8.68 -18.88
C ALA A 37 -4.10 9.16 -17.44
N PRO A 38 -3.25 10.20 -17.29
CA PRO A 38 -2.81 10.61 -15.96
C PRO A 38 -3.97 11.23 -15.16
N HIS A 39 -3.98 10.96 -13.86
CA HIS A 39 -4.68 11.79 -12.91
C HIS A 39 -3.96 13.15 -12.83
N ASP A 40 -4.56 14.21 -13.38
CA ASP A 40 -4.01 15.55 -13.41
C ASP A 40 -5.04 16.57 -12.88
N PRO A 41 -4.98 16.91 -11.58
CA PRO A 41 -5.90 17.85 -10.96
C PRO A 41 -5.72 19.30 -11.45
N GLY A 42 -4.73 19.56 -12.30
CA GLY A 42 -4.45 20.87 -12.89
C GLY A 42 -3.34 21.66 -12.18
N PRO A 43 -3.08 22.87 -12.68
CA PRO A 43 -1.98 23.69 -12.19
C PRO A 43 -2.10 24.02 -10.69
N GLY A 44 -0.99 23.93 -9.97
CA GLY A 44 -0.92 24.22 -8.54
C GLY A 44 -1.38 23.10 -7.62
N ALA A 45 -1.84 21.96 -8.17
CA ALA A 45 -2.18 20.81 -7.37
C ALA A 45 -0.92 20.18 -6.74
N TYR A 46 -1.07 19.71 -5.51
CA TYR A 46 0.02 18.99 -4.82
C TYR A 46 0.18 17.57 -5.36
N ASP A 47 -0.92 16.79 -5.43
CA ASP A 47 -0.88 15.48 -6.07
C ASP A 47 -0.93 15.61 -7.59
N ARG A 48 0.23 15.76 -8.22
CA ARG A 48 0.42 16.04 -9.64
C ARG A 48 1.20 14.93 -10.37
N PRO A 49 1.09 14.82 -11.70
CA PRO A 49 1.74 13.76 -12.48
C PRO A 49 3.26 13.66 -12.28
N GLU A 50 3.94 14.78 -12.02
CA GLU A 50 5.38 14.84 -11.82
C GLU A 50 5.86 13.99 -10.63
N ARG A 51 5.00 13.74 -9.65
CA ARG A 51 5.29 12.85 -8.52
C ARG A 51 5.59 11.42 -9.03
N LEU A 52 4.70 10.86 -9.85
CA LEU A 52 4.89 9.53 -10.41
C LEU A 52 6.06 9.50 -11.41
N ALA A 53 6.26 10.56 -12.18
CA ALA A 53 7.40 10.68 -13.08
C ALA A 53 8.74 10.64 -12.30
N ALA A 54 8.83 11.32 -11.14
CA ALA A 54 9.99 11.27 -10.27
C ALA A 54 10.23 9.86 -9.71
N VAL A 55 9.17 9.18 -9.25
CA VAL A 55 9.26 7.79 -8.77
C VAL A 55 9.70 6.85 -9.89
N ARG A 56 9.18 6.98 -11.12
CA ARG A 56 9.63 6.18 -12.26
C ARG A 56 11.13 6.38 -12.55
N ARG A 57 11.62 7.64 -12.55
CA ARG A 57 13.05 7.93 -12.71
C ARG A 57 13.88 7.29 -11.60
N ALA A 58 13.43 7.38 -10.35
CA ALA A 58 14.09 6.77 -9.21
C ALA A 58 14.21 5.25 -9.35
N LEU A 59 13.11 4.58 -9.75
CA LEU A 59 13.06 3.12 -9.94
C LEU A 59 13.70 2.63 -11.25
N ALA A 60 14.10 3.52 -12.14
CA ALA A 60 14.88 3.19 -13.34
C ALA A 60 16.39 3.12 -13.09
N ARG A 61 16.87 3.46 -11.88
CA ARG A 61 18.28 3.40 -11.51
C ARG A 61 18.82 1.97 -11.54
N SER A 62 20.13 1.84 -11.73
CA SER A 62 20.82 0.53 -11.88
C SER A 62 20.59 -0.45 -10.73
N GLU A 63 20.38 0.06 -9.52
CA GLU A 63 20.11 -0.74 -8.32
C GLU A 63 18.79 -1.53 -8.38
N PHE A 64 17.82 -1.10 -9.22
CA PHE A 64 16.53 -1.77 -9.39
C PHE A 64 16.37 -2.48 -10.74
N VAL A 65 17.42 -2.58 -11.53
CA VAL A 65 17.33 -3.16 -12.88
C VAL A 65 16.95 -4.63 -12.89
N THR A 66 17.32 -5.36 -11.82
CA THR A 66 17.01 -6.78 -11.65
C THR A 66 15.70 -7.06 -10.92
N ALA A 67 15.01 -6.03 -10.42
CA ALA A 67 13.73 -6.21 -9.76
C ALA A 67 12.67 -6.63 -10.79
N ALA A 68 11.85 -7.62 -10.43
CA ALA A 68 10.70 -8.01 -11.22
C ALA A 68 9.73 -6.83 -11.38
N ARG A 69 9.09 -6.73 -12.53
CA ARG A 69 8.16 -5.64 -12.83
C ARG A 69 6.82 -6.17 -13.32
N ALA A 70 5.74 -5.52 -12.92
CA ALA A 70 4.40 -5.79 -13.40
C ALA A 70 3.65 -4.47 -13.63
N GLU A 71 2.75 -4.49 -14.61
CA GLU A 71 1.82 -3.39 -14.81
C GLU A 71 0.57 -3.58 -13.96
N THR A 72 0.01 -2.48 -13.47
CA THR A 72 -1.22 -2.51 -12.69
C THR A 72 -2.40 -2.89 -13.57
N PRO A 73 -3.21 -3.90 -13.21
CA PRO A 73 -4.54 -4.07 -13.79
C PRO A 73 -5.51 -3.03 -13.21
N LYS A 74 -6.67 -2.87 -13.84
CA LYS A 74 -7.80 -2.16 -13.20
C LYS A 74 -8.41 -3.06 -12.12
N ALA A 75 -8.72 -2.48 -10.95
CA ALA A 75 -9.45 -3.19 -9.91
C ALA A 75 -10.82 -3.65 -10.40
N SER A 76 -11.21 -4.86 -10.02
CA SER A 76 -12.57 -5.35 -10.27
C SER A 76 -13.58 -4.62 -9.37
N LEU A 77 -14.83 -4.56 -9.80
CA LEU A 77 -15.91 -4.02 -8.97
C LEU A 77 -16.02 -4.78 -7.63
N HIS A 78 -15.78 -6.09 -7.65
CA HIS A 78 -15.79 -6.91 -6.44
C HIS A 78 -14.73 -6.46 -5.41
N ALA A 79 -13.52 -6.15 -5.87
CA ALA A 79 -12.47 -5.64 -4.99
C ALA A 79 -12.82 -4.28 -4.39
N LEU A 80 -13.43 -3.39 -5.17
CA LEU A 80 -13.88 -2.08 -4.68
C LEU A 80 -15.01 -2.22 -3.65
N LEU A 81 -16.01 -3.07 -3.92
CA LEU A 81 -17.16 -3.31 -3.04
C LEU A 81 -16.79 -3.98 -1.71
N ALA A 82 -15.60 -4.57 -1.58
CA ALA A 82 -15.10 -5.07 -0.31
C ALA A 82 -14.80 -3.94 0.70
N VAL A 83 -14.71 -2.69 0.23
CA VAL A 83 -14.31 -1.52 1.02
C VAL A 83 -15.28 -0.35 0.86
N HIS A 84 -15.76 -0.12 -0.35
CA HIS A 84 -16.53 1.08 -0.70
C HIS A 84 -17.98 0.77 -1.05
N ASP A 85 -18.86 1.69 -0.73
CA ASP A 85 -20.28 1.60 -1.04
C ASP A 85 -20.51 1.66 -2.55
N SER A 86 -21.43 0.83 -3.07
CA SER A 86 -21.77 0.80 -4.49
C SER A 86 -22.21 2.17 -5.02
N THR A 87 -23.03 2.89 -4.25
CA THR A 87 -23.49 4.24 -4.59
C THR A 87 -22.37 5.25 -4.69
N TYR A 88 -21.33 5.11 -3.87
CA TYR A 88 -20.14 5.95 -3.93
C TYR A 88 -19.33 5.68 -5.21
N ILE A 89 -19.10 4.42 -5.54
CA ILE A 89 -18.38 4.02 -6.77
C ILE A 89 -19.10 4.54 -8.01
N GLU A 90 -20.44 4.42 -8.06
CA GLU A 90 -21.24 4.92 -9.17
C GLU A 90 -21.20 6.45 -9.24
N ARG A 91 -21.25 7.18 -8.11
CA ARG A 91 -21.09 8.64 -8.08
C ARG A 91 -19.74 9.08 -8.64
N LEU A 92 -18.64 8.44 -8.25
CA LEU A 92 -17.29 8.73 -8.78
C LEU A 92 -17.23 8.49 -10.29
N ARG A 93 -17.79 7.38 -10.76
CA ARG A 93 -17.85 7.06 -12.18
C ARG A 93 -18.65 8.12 -12.95
N ALA A 94 -19.81 8.50 -12.47
CA ALA A 94 -20.67 9.50 -13.10
C ALA A 94 -20.07 10.91 -13.07
N ALA A 95 -19.31 11.25 -12.02
CA ALA A 95 -18.62 12.53 -11.88
C ALA A 95 -17.35 12.64 -12.73
N SER A 96 -16.91 11.57 -13.39
CA SER A 96 -15.68 11.55 -14.19
C SER A 96 -15.82 12.51 -15.37
N PRO A 97 -15.03 13.59 -15.45
CA PRO A 97 -15.21 14.58 -16.50
C PRO A 97 -14.63 14.06 -17.85
N SER A 98 -15.28 14.42 -18.96
CA SER A 98 -14.76 14.16 -20.31
C SER A 98 -13.71 15.17 -20.74
N GLU A 99 -13.84 16.40 -20.25
CA GLU A 99 -12.95 17.54 -20.47
C GLU A 99 -12.83 18.31 -19.16
N SER A 100 -11.87 19.18 -19.01
CA SER A 100 -11.67 19.99 -17.80
C SER A 100 -11.46 19.17 -16.51
N VAL A 101 -11.69 19.79 -15.36
CA VAL A 101 -11.61 19.16 -14.04
C VAL A 101 -12.93 19.31 -13.30
N MET A 102 -13.26 18.33 -12.46
CA MET A 102 -14.42 18.32 -11.56
C MET A 102 -13.92 18.33 -10.11
N ARG A 103 -14.32 19.34 -9.36
CA ARG A 103 -14.02 19.42 -7.92
C ARG A 103 -15.12 18.70 -7.13
N LEU A 104 -14.74 17.69 -6.36
CA LEU A 104 -15.64 16.93 -5.49
C LEU A 104 -15.59 17.42 -4.05
N GLY A 105 -14.51 18.05 -3.64
CA GLY A 105 -14.28 18.58 -2.30
C GLY A 105 -13.17 19.64 -2.29
N PRO A 106 -12.81 20.15 -1.13
CA PRO A 106 -11.76 21.16 -1.01
C PRO A 106 -10.42 20.71 -1.58
N ASP A 107 -10.09 19.44 -1.41
CA ASP A 107 -8.83 18.78 -1.72
C ASP A 107 -8.98 17.61 -2.71
N VAL A 108 -10.17 17.40 -3.26
CA VAL A 108 -10.46 16.31 -4.20
C VAL A 108 -10.87 16.87 -5.54
N VAL A 109 -10.03 16.67 -6.56
CA VAL A 109 -10.26 17.13 -7.92
C VAL A 109 -10.10 15.97 -8.90
N MET A 110 -11.12 15.72 -9.71
CA MET A 110 -11.07 14.73 -10.79
C MET A 110 -10.70 15.40 -12.12
N SER A 111 -9.84 14.75 -12.88
CA SER A 111 -9.60 14.99 -14.29
C SER A 111 -10.14 13.83 -15.13
N ARG A 112 -10.08 13.94 -16.45
CA ARG A 112 -10.54 12.90 -17.40
C ARG A 112 -9.98 11.49 -17.08
N GLY A 113 -8.70 11.38 -16.65
CA GLY A 113 -8.05 10.10 -16.37
C GLY A 113 -8.19 9.61 -14.92
N THR A 114 -8.79 10.40 -14.03
CA THR A 114 -8.73 10.14 -12.57
C THR A 114 -9.38 8.81 -12.18
N PHE A 115 -10.58 8.53 -12.69
CA PHE A 115 -11.29 7.29 -12.33
C PHE A 115 -10.51 6.05 -12.77
N ASP A 116 -9.96 6.07 -13.98
CA ASP A 116 -9.12 4.99 -14.51
C ASP A 116 -7.81 4.84 -13.70
N ALA A 117 -7.14 5.95 -13.42
CA ALA A 117 -5.93 5.94 -12.58
C ALA A 117 -6.21 5.38 -11.17
N ALA A 118 -7.35 5.75 -10.56
CA ALA A 118 -7.76 5.20 -9.27
C ALA A 118 -8.07 3.69 -9.34
N LEU A 119 -8.66 3.21 -10.45
CA LEU A 119 -8.84 1.77 -10.68
C LEU A 119 -7.50 1.05 -10.81
N HIS A 120 -6.51 1.64 -11.48
CA HIS A 120 -5.16 1.08 -11.59
C HIS A 120 -4.43 1.10 -10.24
N ALA A 121 -4.58 2.15 -9.43
CA ALA A 121 -3.98 2.20 -8.11
C ALA A 121 -4.52 1.07 -7.19
N ALA A 122 -5.83 0.92 -7.13
CA ALA A 122 -6.47 -0.16 -6.38
C ALA A 122 -6.14 -1.56 -6.94
N GLY A 123 -6.13 -1.70 -8.28
CA GLY A 123 -5.78 -2.96 -8.95
C GLY A 123 -4.32 -3.37 -8.74
N GLY A 124 -3.41 -2.40 -8.70
CA GLY A 124 -2.00 -2.62 -8.36
C GLY A 124 -1.82 -3.12 -6.92
N ALA A 125 -2.59 -2.57 -5.98
CA ALA A 125 -2.59 -3.03 -4.59
C ALA A 125 -3.08 -4.48 -4.45
N VAL A 126 -4.13 -4.86 -5.19
CA VAL A 126 -4.62 -6.26 -5.27
C VAL A 126 -3.56 -7.18 -5.87
N LEU A 127 -2.95 -6.78 -7.01
CA LEU A 127 -1.90 -7.57 -7.67
C LEU A 127 -0.70 -7.81 -6.76
N ALA A 128 -0.28 -6.78 -6.01
CA ALA A 128 0.82 -6.89 -5.07
C ALA A 128 0.48 -7.83 -3.91
N ALA A 129 -0.73 -7.74 -3.35
CA ALA A 129 -1.20 -8.65 -2.32
C ALA A 129 -1.23 -10.11 -2.82
N ASP A 130 -1.75 -10.36 -4.02
CA ASP A 130 -1.72 -11.67 -4.67
C ASP A 130 -0.30 -12.22 -4.80
N ALA A 131 0.63 -11.41 -5.34
CA ALA A 131 2.00 -11.84 -5.58
C ALA A 131 2.71 -12.24 -4.29
N VAL A 132 2.50 -11.46 -3.23
CA VAL A 132 3.14 -11.68 -1.93
C VAL A 132 2.49 -12.83 -1.17
N MET A 133 1.17 -12.91 -1.14
CA MET A 133 0.44 -13.98 -0.45
C MET A 133 0.67 -15.35 -1.09
N GLN A 134 0.74 -15.42 -2.42
CA GLN A 134 1.03 -16.64 -3.16
C GLN A 134 2.53 -16.99 -3.21
N GLY A 135 3.39 -16.19 -2.58
CA GLY A 135 4.83 -16.46 -2.52
C GLY A 135 5.60 -16.21 -3.81
N ARG A 136 5.01 -15.52 -4.80
CA ARG A 136 5.70 -15.12 -6.04
C ARG A 136 6.71 -13.99 -5.81
N ALA A 137 6.47 -13.16 -4.82
CA ALA A 137 7.42 -12.15 -4.34
C ALA A 137 7.47 -12.16 -2.81
N ARG A 138 8.59 -11.70 -2.21
CA ARG A 138 8.69 -11.44 -0.77
C ARG A 138 8.07 -10.11 -0.43
N SER A 139 8.44 -9.08 -1.19
CA SER A 139 7.92 -7.74 -1.07
C SER A 139 7.47 -7.20 -2.41
N ALA A 140 6.52 -6.27 -2.38
CA ALA A 140 6.11 -5.53 -3.56
C ALA A 140 6.00 -4.04 -3.23
N PHE A 141 6.42 -3.18 -4.17
CA PHE A 141 6.20 -1.73 -4.09
C PHE A 141 5.30 -1.29 -5.24
N VAL A 142 4.16 -0.69 -4.89
CA VAL A 142 3.15 -0.20 -5.84
C VAL A 142 3.31 1.31 -5.99
N ALA A 143 3.86 1.72 -7.12
CA ALA A 143 4.11 3.11 -7.46
C ALA A 143 2.96 3.66 -8.31
N THR A 144 1.87 4.04 -7.66
CA THR A 144 0.66 4.52 -8.34
C THR A 144 0.19 5.86 -7.78
N ARG A 145 -0.66 6.54 -8.53
CA ARG A 145 -1.46 7.69 -8.13
C ARG A 145 -2.87 7.52 -8.73
N PRO A 146 -3.89 8.02 -8.03
CA PRO A 146 -3.92 8.76 -6.75
C PRO A 146 -3.58 7.88 -5.54
N PRO A 147 -3.24 8.50 -4.38
CA PRO A 147 -3.05 7.81 -3.10
C PRO A 147 -4.37 7.26 -2.56
N GLY A 148 -4.35 6.60 -1.38
CA GLY A 148 -5.53 5.86 -0.92
C GLY A 148 -5.93 6.02 0.54
N HIS A 149 -5.03 6.27 1.46
CA HIS A 149 -5.26 6.08 2.90
C HIS A 149 -6.33 6.98 3.55
N HIS A 150 -6.67 8.12 2.90
CA HIS A 150 -7.73 9.01 3.39
C HIS A 150 -9.13 8.64 2.90
N ALA A 151 -9.28 7.88 1.80
CA ALA A 151 -10.59 7.57 1.24
C ALA A 151 -11.45 6.79 2.24
N LEU A 152 -12.66 7.32 2.53
CA LEU A 152 -13.66 6.69 3.36
C LEU A 152 -14.47 5.66 2.56
N PRO A 153 -15.31 4.82 3.19
CA PRO A 153 -16.17 3.89 2.45
C PRO A 153 -17.06 4.57 1.41
N ASP A 154 -17.46 5.82 1.66
CA ASP A 154 -18.49 6.56 0.92
C ASP A 154 -18.07 7.97 0.50
N GLU A 155 -16.81 8.38 0.75
CA GLU A 155 -16.31 9.72 0.47
C GLU A 155 -14.84 9.72 0.03
N ALA A 156 -14.54 10.52 -1.01
CA ALA A 156 -13.17 10.83 -1.42
C ALA A 156 -12.63 12.00 -0.58
N MET A 157 -11.38 11.89 -0.12
CA MET A 157 -10.78 12.85 0.79
C MET A 157 -9.26 12.84 0.64
N GLY A 158 -8.58 13.98 0.90
CA GLY A 158 -7.10 14.01 0.91
C GLY A 158 -6.45 13.49 -0.36
N PHE A 159 -6.93 13.90 -1.53
CA PHE A 159 -6.52 13.43 -2.85
C PHE A 159 -6.86 11.95 -3.16
N CYS A 160 -7.41 11.20 -2.20
CA CYS A 160 -7.69 9.77 -2.30
C CYS A 160 -9.12 9.51 -2.80
N PHE A 161 -9.27 8.56 -3.73
CA PHE A 161 -10.56 8.15 -4.29
C PHE A 161 -10.97 6.76 -3.85
N PHE A 162 -10.08 5.78 -3.91
CA PHE A 162 -10.26 4.44 -3.35
C PHE A 162 -9.19 4.18 -2.31
N ASN A 163 -9.55 3.46 -1.25
CA ASN A 163 -8.61 3.11 -0.19
C ASN A 163 -7.78 1.88 -0.60
N ASN A 164 -6.67 2.13 -1.29
CA ASN A 164 -5.81 1.11 -1.86
C ASN A 164 -5.31 0.11 -0.79
N ALA A 165 -4.92 0.60 0.38
CA ALA A 165 -4.44 -0.22 1.49
C ALA A 165 -5.55 -1.10 2.07
N ALA A 166 -6.76 -0.55 2.24
CA ALA A 166 -7.90 -1.30 2.72
C ALA A 166 -8.34 -2.38 1.72
N ILE A 167 -8.33 -2.08 0.42
CA ILE A 167 -8.64 -3.03 -0.64
C ILE A 167 -7.64 -4.19 -0.64
N ALA A 168 -6.33 -3.89 -0.54
CA ALA A 168 -5.30 -4.92 -0.44
C ALA A 168 -5.47 -5.79 0.81
N ALA A 169 -5.80 -5.18 1.97
CA ALA A 169 -6.02 -5.90 3.21
C ALA A 169 -7.26 -6.83 3.14
N ARG A 170 -8.39 -6.33 2.63
CA ARG A 170 -9.59 -7.17 2.41
C ARG A 170 -9.31 -8.31 1.45
N HIS A 171 -8.55 -8.04 0.39
CA HIS A 171 -8.15 -9.07 -0.57
C HIS A 171 -7.26 -10.13 0.07
N ALA A 172 -6.24 -9.74 0.85
CA ALA A 172 -5.38 -10.68 1.57
C ALA A 172 -6.15 -11.57 2.56
N LEU A 173 -7.12 -10.98 3.27
CA LEU A 173 -8.03 -11.74 4.16
C LEU A 173 -8.91 -12.73 3.41
N ALA A 174 -9.23 -12.48 2.14
CA ALA A 174 -9.95 -13.40 1.27
C ALA A 174 -9.03 -14.50 0.68
N LEU A 175 -7.70 -14.32 0.73
CA LEU A 175 -6.66 -15.29 0.36
C LEU A 175 -6.08 -16.05 1.57
N ASP A 176 -6.87 -16.24 2.63
CA ASP A 176 -6.53 -16.99 3.83
C ASP A 176 -5.48 -16.33 4.77
N ALA A 177 -5.20 -15.03 4.65
CA ALA A 177 -4.53 -14.32 5.73
C ALA A 177 -5.45 -14.27 6.96
N GLU A 178 -4.98 -14.72 8.12
CA GLU A 178 -5.75 -14.60 9.36
C GLU A 178 -5.73 -13.17 9.89
N ARG A 179 -4.57 -12.50 9.81
CA ARG A 179 -4.35 -11.15 10.33
C ARG A 179 -3.47 -10.33 9.38
N VAL A 180 -3.87 -9.08 9.16
CA VAL A 180 -3.14 -8.12 8.32
C VAL A 180 -2.80 -6.88 9.14
N ALA A 181 -1.56 -6.41 9.11
CA ALA A 181 -1.19 -5.12 9.68
C ALA A 181 -1.01 -4.07 8.57
N ILE A 182 -1.73 -2.96 8.69
CA ILE A 182 -1.54 -1.76 7.86
C ILE A 182 -0.75 -0.77 8.69
N LEU A 183 0.44 -0.42 8.20
CA LEU A 183 1.41 0.42 8.88
C LEU A 183 1.64 1.68 8.08
N ASP A 184 1.29 2.82 8.64
CA ASP A 184 1.23 4.10 7.95
C ASP A 184 2.31 5.05 8.50
N PHE A 185 3.16 5.53 7.61
CA PHE A 185 4.19 6.53 7.95
C PHE A 185 4.09 7.80 7.08
N ASP A 186 2.98 7.99 6.40
CA ASP A 186 2.61 9.29 5.84
C ASP A 186 2.54 10.34 6.95
N ALA A 187 2.86 11.58 6.63
CA ALA A 187 2.78 12.67 7.61
C ALA A 187 1.34 13.00 8.01
N HIS A 188 0.36 12.60 7.21
CA HIS A 188 -1.06 12.77 7.50
C HIS A 188 -1.65 11.47 8.02
N HIS A 189 -2.56 11.57 8.99
CA HIS A 189 -3.24 10.40 9.52
C HIS A 189 -4.18 9.75 8.48
N GLY A 190 -4.04 8.45 8.25
CA GLY A 190 -4.90 7.68 7.34
C GLY A 190 -6.28 7.40 7.91
N ASN A 191 -7.08 8.45 8.08
CA ASN A 191 -8.42 8.40 8.68
C ASN A 191 -9.37 7.42 7.96
N GLY A 192 -9.19 7.25 6.65
CA GLY A 192 -9.97 6.29 5.86
C GLY A 192 -9.69 4.86 6.27
N VAL A 193 -8.41 4.48 6.39
CA VAL A 193 -8.01 3.15 6.87
C VAL A 193 -8.54 2.91 8.28
N GLN A 194 -8.31 3.86 9.19
CA GLN A 194 -8.82 3.78 10.56
C GLN A 194 -10.34 3.56 10.60
N ARG A 195 -11.10 4.33 9.82
CA ARG A 195 -12.56 4.24 9.77
C ARG A 195 -13.05 2.88 9.26
N ILE A 196 -12.42 2.36 8.18
CA ILE A 196 -12.79 1.09 7.55
C ILE A 196 -12.57 -0.09 8.48
N PHE A 197 -11.51 -0.04 9.30
CA PHE A 197 -11.13 -1.16 10.17
C PHE A 197 -11.38 -0.92 11.65
N TRP A 198 -12.18 0.08 12.01
CA TRP A 198 -12.50 0.42 13.40
C TRP A 198 -12.98 -0.77 14.23
N SER A 199 -13.82 -1.63 13.63
CA SER A 199 -14.44 -2.80 14.27
C SER A 199 -13.92 -4.14 13.71
N GLU A 200 -12.81 -4.15 12.92
CA GLU A 200 -12.30 -5.38 12.30
C GLU A 200 -11.07 -5.90 13.06
N LYS A 201 -11.28 -6.84 13.97
CA LYS A 201 -10.22 -7.42 14.83
C LYS A 201 -9.08 -8.13 14.08
N ARG A 202 -9.27 -8.50 12.80
CA ARG A 202 -8.25 -9.17 11.98
C ARG A 202 -7.32 -8.18 11.28
N VAL A 203 -7.56 -6.86 11.43
CA VAL A 203 -6.70 -5.84 10.86
C VAL A 203 -6.20 -4.93 11.97
N LEU A 204 -4.88 -4.83 12.11
CA LEU A 204 -4.21 -3.80 12.89
C LEU A 204 -3.94 -2.61 11.96
N TYR A 205 -4.37 -1.42 12.35
CA TYR A 205 -3.89 -0.17 11.75
C TYR A 205 -3.01 0.56 12.75
N ALA A 206 -1.78 0.89 12.35
CA ALA A 206 -0.85 1.65 13.17
C ALA A 206 -0.23 2.79 12.36
N SER A 207 -0.23 4.01 12.90
CA SER A 207 0.18 5.20 12.20
C SER A 207 1.05 6.11 13.06
N THR A 208 2.17 6.60 12.43
CA THR A 208 2.83 7.82 12.87
C THR A 208 2.46 8.95 11.93
N HIS A 209 2.02 10.07 12.46
CA HIS A 209 1.57 11.23 11.68
C HIS A 209 1.77 12.51 12.49
N GLN A 210 1.84 13.65 11.82
CA GLN A 210 1.91 14.92 12.52
C GLN A 210 0.54 15.28 13.10
N MET A 211 0.52 15.76 14.35
CA MET A 211 -0.70 16.27 14.99
C MET A 211 -0.38 17.52 15.82
N PRO A 212 -1.14 18.64 15.70
CA PRO A 212 -2.28 18.81 14.80
C PRO A 212 -1.90 18.99 13.34
N LEU A 213 -2.58 18.31 12.46
CA LEU A 213 -2.52 18.45 10.99
C LEU A 213 -3.83 17.90 10.39
N PHE A 214 -4.05 18.10 9.07
CA PHE A 214 -5.11 17.40 8.34
C PHE A 214 -4.98 15.87 8.53
N PRO A 215 -6.07 15.13 8.67
CA PRO A 215 -7.48 15.53 8.70
C PRO A 215 -8.01 15.90 10.10
N GLY A 216 -7.17 16.00 11.13
CA GLY A 216 -7.57 16.34 12.50
C GLY A 216 -8.01 15.15 13.35
N THR A 217 -7.73 13.92 12.89
CA THR A 217 -7.96 12.65 13.57
C THR A 217 -6.61 11.98 13.92
N GLY A 218 -6.63 10.82 14.57
CA GLY A 218 -5.43 10.07 14.92
C GLY A 218 -4.93 10.33 16.34
N ALA A 219 -5.82 10.74 17.25
CA ALA A 219 -5.45 10.89 18.65
C ALA A 219 -5.09 9.53 19.27
N ILE A 220 -4.17 9.55 20.25
CA ILE A 220 -3.74 8.34 20.98
C ILE A 220 -4.93 7.56 21.60
N SER A 221 -6.00 8.27 21.95
CA SER A 221 -7.22 7.69 22.50
C SER A 221 -8.11 6.97 21.48
N GLU A 222 -7.87 7.15 20.17
CA GLU A 222 -8.59 6.46 19.11
C GLU A 222 -7.98 5.07 18.91
N GLN A 223 -8.57 4.04 19.53
CA GLN A 223 -7.99 2.70 19.63
C GLN A 223 -8.79 1.60 18.89
N GLY A 224 -9.92 1.95 18.28
CA GLY A 224 -10.83 0.97 17.68
C GLY A 224 -11.55 0.11 18.74
N GLU A 225 -12.52 -0.68 18.28
CA GLU A 225 -13.32 -1.53 19.20
C GLU A 225 -12.53 -2.69 19.81
N HIS A 226 -11.43 -3.08 19.21
CA HIS A 226 -10.63 -4.24 19.61
C HIS A 226 -9.21 -3.87 20.06
N GLY A 227 -8.90 -2.59 20.26
CA GLY A 227 -7.53 -2.12 20.49
C GLY A 227 -6.64 -2.29 19.24
N ASN A 228 -7.24 -2.41 18.09
CA ASN A 228 -6.60 -2.68 16.80
C ASN A 228 -6.21 -1.41 16.02
N ILE A 229 -6.39 -0.24 16.63
CA ILE A 229 -5.92 1.05 16.10
C ILE A 229 -4.84 1.59 17.04
N VAL A 230 -3.66 1.90 16.49
CA VAL A 230 -2.49 2.37 17.25
C VAL A 230 -1.96 3.66 16.65
N ASN A 231 -2.39 4.78 17.20
CA ASN A 231 -1.96 6.10 16.79
C ASN A 231 -0.73 6.57 17.60
N ALA A 232 0.30 7.04 16.91
CA ALA A 232 1.53 7.60 17.48
C ALA A 232 1.80 9.00 16.89
N PRO A 233 1.03 10.04 17.29
CA PRO A 233 1.15 11.38 16.76
C PRO A 233 2.52 11.99 17.11
N LEU A 234 3.05 12.74 16.15
CA LEU A 234 4.30 13.50 16.21
C LEU A 234 3.99 15.00 16.21
N ALA A 235 4.84 15.80 16.85
CA ALA A 235 4.72 17.23 16.82
C ALA A 235 5.39 17.83 15.56
N LYS A 236 4.93 18.98 15.13
CA LYS A 236 5.63 19.77 14.11
C LYS A 236 7.08 20.01 14.52
N GLY A 237 8.01 19.70 13.65
CA GLY A 237 9.45 19.82 13.89
C GLY A 237 10.13 18.55 14.38
N ASP A 238 9.37 17.49 14.72
CA ASP A 238 9.95 16.20 15.08
C ASP A 238 10.71 15.59 13.90
N GLY A 239 11.87 15.03 14.19
CA GLY A 239 12.75 14.37 13.23
C GLY A 239 12.88 12.88 13.47
N GLY A 240 13.87 12.27 12.80
CA GLY A 240 14.06 10.82 12.76
C GLY A 240 14.19 10.14 14.12
N GLU A 241 14.78 10.80 15.13
CA GLU A 241 14.92 10.22 16.47
C GLU A 241 13.55 10.03 17.16
N VAL A 242 12.69 11.07 17.15
CA VAL A 242 11.34 11.00 17.75
C VAL A 242 10.47 10.03 16.96
N PHE A 243 10.56 10.08 15.63
CA PHE A 243 9.88 9.12 14.74
C PHE A 243 10.28 7.67 15.08
N ALA A 244 11.58 7.37 15.16
CA ALA A 244 12.07 6.04 15.50
C ALA A 244 11.65 5.59 16.93
N ALA A 245 11.59 6.53 17.89
CA ALA A 245 11.09 6.26 19.23
C ALA A 245 9.59 5.90 19.22
N ALA A 246 8.75 6.63 18.49
CA ALA A 246 7.32 6.34 18.37
C ALA A 246 7.08 4.92 17.82
N TRP A 247 7.83 4.52 16.81
CA TRP A 247 7.79 3.14 16.29
C TRP A 247 8.25 2.13 17.32
N ARG A 248 9.38 2.35 17.98
CA ARG A 248 9.98 1.42 18.95
C ARG A 248 9.10 1.20 20.17
N GLU A 249 8.50 2.27 20.67
CA GLU A 249 7.83 2.26 21.96
C GLU A 249 6.33 1.96 21.87
N ARG A 250 5.73 2.22 20.71
CA ARG A 250 4.29 2.09 20.53
C ARG A 250 3.88 1.09 19.46
N ILE A 251 4.43 1.22 18.25
CA ILE A 251 3.93 0.46 17.09
C ILE A 251 4.50 -0.98 17.09
N PHE A 252 5.82 -1.15 17.24
CA PHE A 252 6.40 -2.49 17.24
C PHE A 252 5.87 -3.39 18.36
N PRO A 253 5.64 -2.94 19.62
CA PRO A 253 5.03 -3.79 20.65
C PRO A 253 3.62 -4.25 20.27
N ALA A 254 2.79 -3.38 19.70
CA ALA A 254 1.46 -3.73 19.21
C ALA A 254 1.53 -4.72 18.03
N LEU A 255 2.45 -4.50 17.10
CA LEU A 255 2.69 -5.36 15.94
C LEU A 255 3.15 -6.76 16.38
N GLU A 256 4.05 -6.87 17.36
CA GLU A 256 4.50 -8.15 17.93
C GLU A 256 3.34 -8.92 18.59
N ALA A 257 2.51 -8.23 19.36
CA ALA A 257 1.35 -8.83 20.01
C ALA A 257 0.28 -9.27 19.02
N PHE A 258 0.11 -8.52 17.94
CA PHE A 258 -0.88 -8.80 16.90
C PHE A 258 -0.49 -9.98 16.00
N ALA A 259 0.80 -10.19 15.75
CA ALA A 259 1.37 -11.28 14.96
C ALA A 259 0.69 -11.44 13.58
N PRO A 260 0.85 -10.49 12.65
CA PRO A 260 0.20 -10.51 11.33
C PRO A 260 0.83 -11.53 10.38
N ASP A 261 0.09 -11.93 9.35
CA ASP A 261 0.53 -12.76 8.23
C ASP A 261 1.04 -11.95 7.06
N LEU A 262 0.71 -10.65 7.03
CA LEU A 262 1.07 -9.69 5.98
C LEU A 262 1.23 -8.30 6.58
N LEU A 263 2.27 -7.57 6.14
CA LEU A 263 2.39 -6.13 6.35
C LEU A 263 2.00 -5.39 5.08
N ILE A 264 1.12 -4.39 5.22
CA ILE A 264 0.82 -3.40 4.18
C ILE A 264 1.34 -2.06 4.69
N LEU A 265 2.17 -1.39 3.89
CA LEU A 265 2.75 -0.11 4.24
C LEU A 265 2.08 0.99 3.42
N CYS A 266 1.47 1.97 4.09
CA CYS A 266 1.13 3.26 3.50
C CYS A 266 2.40 4.12 3.52
N ALA A 267 3.09 4.14 2.38
CA ALA A 267 4.41 4.74 2.24
C ALA A 267 4.29 6.19 1.73
N GLY A 268 3.99 7.11 2.64
CA GLY A 268 4.07 8.54 2.39
C GLY A 268 5.46 9.09 2.72
N PHE A 269 5.92 10.01 1.89
CA PHE A 269 7.23 10.65 2.05
C PHE A 269 7.12 12.16 2.32
N ASP A 270 5.92 12.65 2.59
CA ASP A 270 5.60 14.04 2.93
C ASP A 270 6.01 14.44 4.37
N GLY A 271 6.42 13.48 5.20
CA GLY A 271 7.16 13.73 6.43
C GLY A 271 8.58 14.26 6.20
N HIS A 272 9.06 14.28 4.94
CA HIS A 272 10.38 14.80 4.62
C HIS A 272 10.50 16.28 4.93
N ARG A 273 11.67 16.70 5.46
CA ARG A 273 11.96 18.05 5.96
C ARG A 273 11.70 19.21 4.99
N HIS A 274 11.60 18.94 3.70
CA HIS A 274 11.36 19.94 2.66
C HIS A 274 9.92 19.89 2.10
N ASP A 275 9.10 18.94 2.53
CA ASP A 275 7.71 18.90 2.06
C ASP A 275 6.92 20.09 2.63
N SER A 276 6.02 20.63 1.83
CA SER A 276 5.28 21.84 2.17
C SER A 276 3.93 21.58 2.84
N LEU A 277 3.43 20.32 2.81
CA LEU A 277 2.14 19.95 3.38
C LEU A 277 2.24 19.48 4.83
N ALA A 278 3.44 19.15 5.30
CA ALA A 278 3.69 18.79 6.69
C ALA A 278 4.88 19.60 7.25
N GLY A 279 5.15 19.43 8.53
CA GLY A 279 6.24 20.14 9.20
C GLY A 279 7.17 19.22 9.97
N LEU A 280 7.15 17.90 9.70
CA LEU A 280 8.14 16.95 10.22
C LEU A 280 9.52 17.21 9.58
N ARG A 281 10.56 16.61 10.14
CA ARG A 281 11.93 16.77 9.68
C ARG A 281 12.61 15.44 9.40
N LEU A 282 11.89 14.54 8.72
CA LEU A 282 12.44 13.24 8.31
C LEU A 282 13.35 13.40 7.08
N GLU A 283 14.27 12.48 6.94
CA GLU A 283 15.17 12.35 5.81
C GLU A 283 15.08 10.93 5.20
N GLY A 284 15.60 10.73 4.00
CA GLY A 284 15.59 9.43 3.32
C GLY A 284 16.14 8.28 4.16
N GLN A 285 17.15 8.55 5.01
CA GLN A 285 17.72 7.57 5.93
C GLN A 285 16.75 7.09 7.00
N ASP A 286 15.79 7.92 7.44
CA ASP A 286 14.81 7.57 8.47
C ASP A 286 13.78 6.58 7.90
N PHE A 287 13.31 6.85 6.69
CA PHE A 287 12.44 5.90 5.95
C PHE A 287 13.16 4.58 5.67
N ARG A 288 14.45 4.64 5.27
CA ARG A 288 15.26 3.43 5.08
C ARG A 288 15.40 2.64 6.37
N ALA A 289 15.74 3.29 7.47
CA ALA A 289 15.95 2.64 8.76
C ALA A 289 14.66 1.96 9.27
N LEU A 290 13.51 2.65 9.14
CA LEU A 290 12.22 2.05 9.47
C LEU A 290 11.93 0.82 8.59
N THR A 291 12.13 0.95 7.27
CA THR A 291 11.84 -0.13 6.33
C THR A 291 12.69 -1.37 6.61
N LEU A 292 13.98 -1.22 6.92
CA LEU A 292 14.84 -2.32 7.33
C LEU A 292 14.30 -3.05 8.57
N ARG A 293 13.84 -2.31 9.57
CA ARG A 293 13.25 -2.91 10.78
C ARG A 293 11.94 -3.65 10.50
N LEU A 294 11.08 -3.08 9.63
CA LEU A 294 9.82 -3.72 9.22
C LEU A 294 10.09 -4.99 8.40
N ARG A 295 11.08 -4.96 7.52
CA ARG A 295 11.54 -6.15 6.80
C ARG A 295 12.04 -7.22 7.75
N ASP A 296 12.93 -6.88 8.69
CA ASP A 296 13.45 -7.81 9.68
C ASP A 296 12.35 -8.41 10.56
N PHE A 297 11.32 -7.63 10.87
CA PHE A 297 10.11 -8.12 11.53
C PHE A 297 9.35 -9.11 10.62
N ALA A 298 9.10 -8.72 9.37
CA ALA A 298 8.36 -9.55 8.42
C ALA A 298 9.06 -10.90 8.15
N GLU A 299 10.38 -10.92 8.02
CA GLU A 299 11.14 -12.17 7.87
C GLU A 299 10.94 -13.13 9.06
N LYS A 300 10.89 -12.59 10.26
CA LYS A 300 10.71 -13.39 11.50
C LYS A 300 9.28 -13.84 11.73
N ARG A 301 8.27 -13.08 11.29
CA ARG A 301 6.88 -13.24 11.74
C ARG A 301 5.90 -13.59 10.62
N CYS A 302 6.10 -13.10 9.40
CA CYS A 302 5.17 -13.28 8.28
C CYS A 302 5.87 -13.68 6.97
N ASN A 303 6.95 -14.47 7.05
CA ASN A 303 7.66 -15.01 5.90
C ASN A 303 8.15 -13.93 4.90
N GLY A 304 8.53 -12.76 5.39
CA GLY A 304 8.98 -11.62 4.58
C GLY A 304 7.87 -10.95 3.76
N ARG A 305 6.59 -11.18 4.05
CA ARG A 305 5.46 -10.66 3.28
C ARG A 305 5.23 -9.18 3.55
N ILE A 306 5.55 -8.33 2.57
CA ILE A 306 5.35 -6.88 2.62
C ILE A 306 4.75 -6.39 1.30
N VAL A 307 3.66 -5.63 1.39
CA VAL A 307 3.13 -4.81 0.29
C VAL A 307 3.28 -3.35 0.69
N SER A 308 4.01 -2.56 -0.09
CA SER A 308 4.18 -1.13 0.15
C SER A 308 3.48 -0.32 -0.94
N LEU A 309 2.67 0.65 -0.56
CA LEU A 309 1.85 1.47 -1.43
C LEU A 309 2.32 2.92 -1.32
N LEU A 310 2.58 3.57 -2.44
CA LEU A 310 2.91 4.99 -2.48
C LEU A 310 1.69 5.82 -2.04
N GLU A 311 1.89 6.67 -1.04
CA GLU A 311 0.90 7.65 -0.59
C GLU A 311 1.40 9.08 -0.86
N GLY A 312 1.62 9.90 0.17
CA GLY A 312 2.08 11.28 0.07
C GLY A 312 3.55 11.45 -0.34
N GLY A 313 3.99 12.70 -0.32
CA GLY A 313 5.29 13.18 -0.81
C GLY A 313 5.10 14.05 -2.05
N TYR A 314 5.19 15.38 -1.85
CA TYR A 314 4.68 16.34 -2.84
C TYR A 314 5.79 17.14 -3.52
N ARG A 315 7.04 16.88 -3.16
CA ARG A 315 8.22 17.37 -3.87
C ARG A 315 8.86 16.24 -4.68
N PRO A 316 8.89 16.35 -6.03
CA PRO A 316 9.48 15.34 -6.89
C PRO A 316 10.94 15.00 -6.53
N GLU A 317 11.72 15.98 -6.14
CA GLU A 317 13.13 15.81 -5.76
C GLU A 317 13.31 14.97 -4.50
N ASP A 318 12.41 15.14 -3.54
CA ASP A 318 12.44 14.36 -2.29
C ASP A 318 11.97 12.92 -2.54
N LEU A 319 11.01 12.70 -3.45
CA LEU A 319 10.62 11.35 -3.88
C LEU A 319 11.77 10.62 -4.59
N GLU A 320 12.58 11.34 -5.40
CA GLU A 320 13.76 10.77 -6.06
C GLU A 320 14.85 10.34 -5.06
N ALA A 321 14.86 10.88 -3.85
CA ALA A 321 15.77 10.51 -2.78
C ALA A 321 15.18 9.45 -1.84
N CYS A 322 13.94 9.65 -1.39
CA CYS A 322 13.32 8.82 -0.35
C CYS A 322 12.83 7.47 -0.88
N VAL A 323 12.24 7.44 -2.10
CA VAL A 323 11.73 6.18 -2.69
C VAL A 323 12.83 5.15 -2.88
N PRO A 324 14.01 5.46 -3.45
CA PRO A 324 15.10 4.49 -3.53
C PRO A 324 15.59 4.00 -2.16
N ALA A 325 15.66 4.90 -1.17
CA ALA A 325 16.06 4.53 0.18
C ALA A 325 15.11 3.51 0.82
N HIS A 326 13.80 3.69 0.62
CA HIS A 326 12.76 2.78 1.08
C HIS A 326 12.75 1.47 0.26
N VAL A 327 12.67 1.57 -1.06
CA VAL A 327 12.56 0.40 -1.96
C VAL A 327 13.83 -0.45 -1.93
N GLY A 328 15.01 0.19 -1.84
CA GLY A 328 16.27 -0.51 -1.64
C GLY A 328 16.26 -1.33 -0.35
N ALA A 329 15.75 -0.78 0.74
CA ALA A 329 15.61 -1.51 2.00
C ALA A 329 14.63 -2.69 1.92
N LEU A 330 13.58 -2.62 1.07
CA LEU A 330 12.70 -3.77 0.80
C LEU A 330 13.41 -4.88 0.00
N ALA A 331 14.37 -4.52 -0.87
CA ALA A 331 15.09 -5.43 -1.75
C ALA A 331 16.33 -6.08 -1.08
N ASP A 332 16.91 -5.46 -0.06
CA ASP A 332 18.17 -5.84 0.60
C ASP A 332 18.08 -7.17 1.40
N ALA A 333 17.53 -8.25 0.85
CA ALA A 333 17.38 -9.55 1.52
C ALA A 333 18.35 -10.61 1.01
#